data_8eb701c5adb03963324357e62654df22
#
_entry.id   8eb701c5adb03963324357e62654df22
#
_cell.length_a   1.000
_cell.length_b   1.000
_cell.length_c   1.000
_cell.angle_alpha   90.00
_cell.angle_beta   90.00
_cell.angle_gamma   90.00
#
_symmetry.space_group_name_H-M   'P 1'
#
loop_
_entity.id
_entity.type
_entity.pdbx_description
1 polymer ?
#
loop_
_entity_poly.entity_id
_entity_poly.type
_entity_poly.pdbx_seq_one_letter_code
_entity_poly.pdbx_strand_id
1 'polypeptide(L)'
;MKLIADLFDKSRPHFERNGALARLNPLFDAIETVFFSTGVTTQTDSHVRDSLDLKRFMSFVLVALIPPCVFGIYNAGYQSNLASGASLGLWAALSKGLFIFLPLLMVSYGVGLAWEILFASIRKHPISEGFLVTGLLFPLTLPPTMPLWQAAVGISFGVVIGKEVFGGTGRNILNPALTGRAFVFFAYPASMSGDAVWTVVDGAKKAAVDAFSGATPLSIAGVVGADEKIETVLRAADYSFVKMLLGLYPGSVGATSALLCFAGAILLIVLGIASCLLYTSPSPRDFK
;
A
#
# COMPACT_ATOMS: atom_id res chain seq x y z
N MET A 1 -11.90 -13.31 23.19
CA MET A 1 -11.02 -14.42 22.76
C MET A 1 -11.79 -15.77 22.76
N LYS A 2 -12.42 -16.22 23.86
CA LYS A 2 -13.16 -17.52 23.88
C LYS A 2 -14.26 -17.60 22.81
N LEU A 3 -15.08 -16.56 22.67
CA LEU A 3 -16.19 -16.52 21.70
C LEU A 3 -15.74 -16.63 20.24
N ILE A 4 -14.57 -16.05 19.92
CA ILE A 4 -13.96 -16.16 18.59
C ILE A 4 -13.41 -17.57 18.37
N ALA A 5 -12.76 -18.17 19.36
CA ALA A 5 -12.27 -19.54 19.30
C ALA A 5 -13.40 -20.54 19.05
N ASP A 6 -14.50 -20.43 19.83
CA ASP A 6 -15.68 -21.28 19.66
C ASP A 6 -16.31 -21.16 18.27
N LEU A 7 -16.29 -19.95 17.67
CA LEU A 7 -16.77 -19.73 16.30
C LEU A 7 -15.91 -20.46 15.25
N PHE A 8 -14.59 -20.38 15.40
CA PHE A 8 -13.65 -21.05 14.51
C PHE A 8 -13.74 -22.57 14.64
N ASP A 9 -13.80 -23.10 15.86
CA ASP A 9 -13.93 -24.53 16.11
C ASP A 9 -15.23 -25.10 15.55
N LYS A 10 -16.34 -24.35 15.63
CA LYS A 10 -17.63 -24.74 15.06
C LYS A 10 -17.63 -24.70 13.52
N SER A 11 -16.85 -23.81 12.92
CA SER A 11 -16.78 -23.65 11.46
C SER A 11 -15.77 -24.58 10.82
N ARG A 12 -14.75 -25.05 11.54
CA ARG A 12 -13.65 -25.89 11.07
C ARG A 12 -14.08 -27.14 10.29
N PRO A 13 -15.10 -27.94 10.71
CA PRO A 13 -15.52 -29.14 9.98
C PRO A 13 -15.98 -28.87 8.56
N HIS A 14 -16.50 -27.66 8.25
CA HIS A 14 -16.95 -27.31 6.91
C HIS A 14 -15.80 -27.02 5.95
N PHE A 15 -14.61 -26.65 6.45
CA PHE A 15 -13.42 -26.31 5.67
C PHE A 15 -12.38 -27.45 5.62
N GLU A 16 -12.50 -28.49 6.44
CA GLU A 16 -11.63 -29.66 6.38
C GLU A 16 -11.81 -30.48 5.09
N ARG A 17 -10.88 -31.42 4.85
CA ARG A 17 -10.74 -32.15 3.57
C ARG A 17 -12.03 -32.80 3.03
N ASN A 18 -13.02 -33.07 3.87
CA ASN A 18 -14.32 -33.66 3.51
C ASN A 18 -15.48 -32.68 3.56
N GLY A 19 -15.24 -31.41 3.89
CA GLY A 19 -16.27 -30.38 4.00
C GLY A 19 -16.67 -29.77 2.64
N ALA A 20 -17.88 -29.20 2.58
CA ALA A 20 -18.39 -28.54 1.37
C ALA A 20 -17.50 -27.37 0.88
N LEU A 21 -16.71 -26.76 1.77
CA LEU A 21 -15.85 -25.62 1.51
C LEU A 21 -14.35 -25.98 1.60
N ALA A 22 -13.98 -27.24 1.38
CA ALA A 22 -12.59 -27.72 1.46
C ALA A 22 -11.61 -26.96 0.55
N ARG A 23 -12.09 -26.41 -0.59
CA ARG A 23 -11.28 -25.57 -1.49
C ARG A 23 -10.88 -24.22 -0.88
N LEU A 24 -11.65 -23.75 0.09
CA LEU A 24 -11.41 -22.48 0.80
C LEU A 24 -10.66 -22.69 2.12
N ASN A 25 -10.21 -23.91 2.41
CA ASN A 25 -9.40 -24.20 3.60
C ASN A 25 -8.17 -23.25 3.75
N PRO A 26 -7.41 -22.91 2.68
CA PRO A 26 -6.31 -21.98 2.81
C PRO A 26 -6.72 -20.58 3.31
N LEU A 27 -7.93 -20.12 2.93
CA LEU A 27 -8.48 -18.85 3.41
C LEU A 27 -8.90 -18.94 4.87
N PHE A 28 -9.53 -20.04 5.27
CA PHE A 28 -9.92 -20.29 6.65
C PHE A 28 -8.71 -20.32 7.59
N ASP A 29 -7.67 -21.08 7.22
CA ASP A 29 -6.40 -21.15 7.93
C ASP A 29 -5.72 -19.77 8.05
N ALA A 30 -5.73 -18.99 6.96
CA ALA A 30 -5.17 -17.63 6.98
C ALA A 30 -5.90 -16.73 7.98
N ILE A 31 -7.22 -16.76 8.02
CA ILE A 31 -8.02 -15.96 8.94
C ILE A 31 -7.84 -16.45 10.39
N GLU A 32 -7.87 -17.76 10.62
CA GLU A 32 -7.67 -18.34 11.95
C GLU A 32 -6.30 -17.95 12.54
N THR A 33 -5.27 -18.03 11.72
CA THR A 33 -3.89 -17.73 12.13
C THR A 33 -3.58 -16.26 12.32
N VAL A 34 -4.45 -15.34 11.89
CA VAL A 34 -4.40 -13.91 12.29
C VAL A 34 -4.72 -13.77 13.78
N PHE A 35 -5.67 -14.57 14.29
CA PHE A 35 -6.12 -14.47 15.68
C PHE A 35 -5.40 -15.44 16.62
N PHE A 36 -4.98 -16.58 16.11
CA PHE A 36 -4.35 -17.65 16.89
C PHE A 36 -3.01 -18.07 16.29
N SER A 37 -2.06 -18.45 17.16
CA SER A 37 -0.78 -19.01 16.72
C SER A 37 -1.00 -20.39 16.09
N THR A 38 -0.22 -20.72 15.05
CA THR A 38 -0.26 -22.03 14.39
C THR A 38 0.03 -23.14 15.39
N GLY A 39 -0.84 -24.17 15.42
CA GLY A 39 -0.63 -25.39 16.23
C GLY A 39 0.37 -26.39 15.62
N VAL A 40 0.99 -26.07 14.47
CA VAL A 40 1.95 -26.95 13.82
C VAL A 40 3.24 -27.01 14.64
N THR A 41 3.54 -28.17 15.21
CA THR A 41 4.79 -28.46 15.90
C THR A 41 5.77 -29.14 14.95
N THR A 42 7.08 -28.86 15.11
CA THR A 42 8.14 -29.60 14.40
C THR A 42 8.12 -31.06 14.79
N GLN A 43 8.11 -31.96 13.79
CA GLN A 43 8.14 -33.40 13.98
C GLN A 43 9.57 -34.02 13.80
N THR A 44 10.58 -33.17 13.63
CA THR A 44 11.98 -33.56 13.43
C THR A 44 12.80 -33.23 14.66
N ASP A 45 13.94 -33.91 14.84
CA ASP A 45 14.79 -33.84 16.04
C ASP A 45 15.41 -32.46 16.31
N SER A 46 15.52 -31.60 15.32
CA SER A 46 16.04 -30.22 15.46
C SER A 46 14.92 -29.21 15.66
N HIS A 47 14.79 -28.66 16.84
CA HIS A 47 13.84 -27.61 17.19
C HIS A 47 14.51 -26.23 17.19
N VAL A 48 14.78 -25.69 16.03
CA VAL A 48 15.22 -24.29 15.90
C VAL A 48 14.01 -23.43 15.51
N ARG A 49 13.59 -22.53 16.39
CA ARG A 49 12.50 -21.61 16.17
C ARG A 49 12.98 -20.19 16.36
N ASP A 50 12.71 -19.33 15.39
CA ASP A 50 12.95 -17.90 15.54
C ASP A 50 11.94 -17.30 16.53
N SER A 51 12.35 -16.27 17.25
CA SER A 51 11.49 -15.52 18.19
C SER A 51 10.41 -14.70 17.46
N LEU A 52 10.64 -14.36 16.19
CA LEU A 52 9.74 -13.61 15.32
C LEU A 52 9.14 -14.55 14.26
N ASP A 53 7.86 -14.87 14.39
CA ASP A 53 7.10 -15.54 13.33
C ASP A 53 6.90 -14.59 12.14
N LEU A 54 6.88 -15.13 10.91
CA LEU A 54 6.66 -14.38 9.67
C LEU A 54 5.39 -13.50 9.73
N LYS A 55 4.35 -13.98 10.40
CA LYS A 55 3.09 -13.25 10.62
C LYS A 55 3.29 -11.98 11.43
N ARG A 56 4.02 -12.07 12.55
CA ARG A 56 4.35 -10.91 13.39
C ARG A 56 5.21 -9.93 12.61
N PHE A 57 6.18 -10.43 11.85
CA PHE A 57 7.01 -9.62 10.99
C PHE A 57 6.18 -8.78 10.01
N MET A 58 5.26 -9.41 9.28
CA MET A 58 4.38 -8.71 8.33
C MET A 58 3.38 -7.78 9.04
N SER A 59 2.89 -8.13 10.22
CA SER A 59 2.00 -7.27 11.01
C SER A 59 2.67 -5.97 11.44
N PHE A 60 3.94 -6.00 11.82
CA PHE A 60 4.67 -4.78 12.17
C PHE A 60 4.87 -3.86 10.97
N VAL A 61 5.06 -4.42 9.76
CA VAL A 61 5.09 -3.62 8.53
C VAL A 61 3.76 -2.93 8.29
N LEU A 62 2.63 -3.63 8.50
CA LEU A 62 1.30 -3.02 8.43
C LEU A 62 1.14 -1.89 9.45
N VAL A 63 1.55 -2.10 10.70
CA VAL A 63 1.51 -1.07 11.76
C VAL A 63 2.32 0.16 11.35
N ALA A 64 3.51 -0.04 10.75
CA ALA A 64 4.34 1.07 10.27
C ALA A 64 3.69 1.84 9.10
N LEU A 65 2.80 1.20 8.32
CA LEU A 65 2.07 1.84 7.21
C LEU A 65 0.79 2.55 7.66
N ILE A 66 0.25 2.27 8.86
CA ILE A 66 -0.98 2.91 9.36
C ILE A 66 -0.87 4.44 9.43
N PRO A 67 0.17 5.05 10.05
CA PRO A 67 0.25 6.51 10.13
C PRO A 67 0.31 7.20 8.77
N PRO A 68 1.16 6.78 7.78
CA PRO A 68 1.12 7.33 6.44
C PRO A 68 -0.21 7.13 5.73
N CYS A 69 -0.88 5.98 5.94
CA CYS A 69 -2.19 5.68 5.37
C CYS A 69 -3.27 6.65 5.88
N VAL A 70 -3.38 6.82 7.20
CA VAL A 70 -4.37 7.72 7.82
C VAL A 70 -4.14 9.16 7.38
N PHE A 71 -2.89 9.61 7.40
CA PHE A 71 -2.53 10.96 6.92
C PHE A 71 -2.81 11.10 5.42
N GLY A 72 -2.51 10.08 4.62
CA GLY A 72 -2.77 10.09 3.18
C GLY A 72 -4.25 10.20 2.84
N ILE A 73 -5.11 9.50 3.58
CA ILE A 73 -6.57 9.65 3.48
C ILE A 73 -6.97 11.09 3.81
N TYR A 74 -6.48 11.66 4.92
CA TYR A 74 -6.73 13.05 5.27
C TYR A 74 -6.27 14.01 4.17
N ASN A 75 -5.03 13.87 3.69
CA ASN A 75 -4.46 14.75 2.68
C ASN A 75 -5.19 14.66 1.33
N ALA A 76 -5.56 13.47 0.86
CA ALA A 76 -6.33 13.30 -0.38
C ALA A 76 -7.68 14.02 -0.31
N GLY A 77 -8.38 13.92 0.82
CA GLY A 77 -9.63 14.65 1.04
C GLY A 77 -9.42 16.15 1.23
N TYR A 78 -8.37 16.57 1.92
CA TYR A 78 -8.02 17.98 2.10
C TYR A 78 -7.74 18.67 0.77
N GLN A 79 -6.92 18.06 -0.10
CA GLN A 79 -6.61 18.57 -1.43
C GLN A 79 -7.86 18.62 -2.32
N SER A 80 -8.72 17.60 -2.25
CA SER A 80 -10.00 17.58 -2.97
C SER A 80 -10.95 18.69 -2.51
N ASN A 81 -11.06 18.93 -1.21
CA ASN A 81 -11.88 20.00 -0.64
C ASN A 81 -11.32 21.37 -0.98
N LEU A 82 -10.00 21.55 -0.92
CA LEU A 82 -9.32 22.77 -1.30
C LEU A 82 -9.60 23.13 -2.77
N ALA A 83 -9.45 22.17 -3.68
CA ALA A 83 -9.73 22.34 -5.09
C ALA A 83 -11.21 22.63 -5.37
N SER A 84 -12.13 22.06 -4.59
CA SER A 84 -13.58 22.24 -4.76
C SER A 84 -14.15 23.47 -4.03
N GLY A 85 -13.34 24.20 -3.26
CA GLY A 85 -13.80 25.31 -2.41
C GLY A 85 -14.74 24.85 -1.29
N ALA A 86 -14.64 23.59 -0.85
CA ALA A 86 -15.43 23.01 0.23
C ALA A 86 -14.80 23.27 1.61
N SER A 87 -15.48 22.85 2.68
CA SER A 87 -14.98 23.03 4.04
C SER A 87 -13.68 22.24 4.27
N LEU A 88 -12.68 22.91 4.85
CA LEU A 88 -11.35 22.32 5.18
C LEU A 88 -11.31 21.67 6.57
N GLY A 89 -12.49 21.42 7.19
CA GLY A 89 -12.57 20.78 8.49
C GLY A 89 -11.98 19.36 8.48
N LEU A 90 -11.38 18.94 9.60
CA LEU A 90 -10.75 17.62 9.75
C LEU A 90 -11.67 16.46 9.34
N TRP A 91 -12.90 16.47 9.84
CA TRP A 91 -13.88 15.41 9.54
C TRP A 91 -14.35 15.43 8.08
N ALA A 92 -14.48 16.63 7.49
CA ALA A 92 -14.84 16.76 6.07
C ALA A 92 -13.72 16.23 5.17
N ALA A 93 -12.47 16.50 5.50
CA ALA A 93 -11.31 16.00 4.76
C ALA A 93 -11.19 14.47 4.93
N LEU A 94 -11.29 13.95 6.16
CA LEU A 94 -11.21 12.50 6.40
C LEU A 94 -12.32 11.72 5.68
N SER A 95 -13.57 12.18 5.77
CA SER A 95 -14.69 11.51 5.10
C SER A 95 -14.52 11.51 3.58
N LYS A 96 -14.18 12.66 2.99
CA LYS A 96 -13.92 12.77 1.55
C LYS A 96 -12.76 11.87 1.11
N GLY A 97 -11.64 11.91 1.83
CA GLY A 97 -10.48 11.07 1.53
C GLY A 97 -10.76 9.59 1.67
N LEU A 98 -11.58 9.20 2.65
CA LEU A 98 -12.01 7.82 2.81
C LEU A 98 -12.84 7.34 1.60
N PHE A 99 -13.78 8.16 1.11
CA PHE A 99 -14.55 7.86 -0.10
C PHE A 99 -13.66 7.74 -1.35
N ILE A 100 -12.55 8.48 -1.42
CA ILE A 100 -11.59 8.38 -2.51
C ILE A 100 -10.74 7.11 -2.41
N PHE A 101 -10.22 6.81 -1.21
CA PHE A 101 -9.26 5.74 -1.01
C PHE A 101 -9.89 4.35 -0.86
N LEU A 102 -11.04 4.26 -0.19
CA LEU A 102 -11.69 2.99 0.12
C LEU A 102 -11.98 2.12 -1.12
N PRO A 103 -12.51 2.66 -2.24
CA PRO A 103 -12.71 1.86 -3.46
C PRO A 103 -11.42 1.28 -4.03
N LEU A 104 -10.32 2.05 -4.03
CA LEU A 104 -9.01 1.57 -4.47
C LEU A 104 -8.49 0.45 -3.57
N LEU A 105 -8.66 0.60 -2.26
CA LEU A 105 -8.29 -0.40 -1.27
C LEU A 105 -9.10 -1.69 -1.46
N MET A 106 -10.42 -1.58 -1.63
CA MET A 106 -11.31 -2.73 -1.86
C MET A 106 -10.95 -3.49 -3.14
N VAL A 107 -10.66 -2.79 -4.23
CA VAL A 107 -10.22 -3.41 -5.49
C VAL A 107 -8.87 -4.10 -5.30
N SER A 108 -7.91 -3.46 -4.65
CA SER A 108 -6.59 -4.04 -4.41
C SER A 108 -6.69 -5.35 -3.60
N TYR A 109 -7.39 -5.33 -2.48
CA TYR A 109 -7.57 -6.53 -1.66
C TYR A 109 -8.47 -7.57 -2.35
N GLY A 110 -9.59 -7.16 -2.95
CA GLY A 110 -10.54 -8.08 -3.56
C GLY A 110 -9.94 -8.84 -4.74
N VAL A 111 -9.36 -8.12 -5.70
CA VAL A 111 -8.75 -8.72 -6.90
C VAL A 111 -7.47 -9.47 -6.55
N GLY A 112 -6.61 -8.87 -5.72
CA GLY A 112 -5.36 -9.49 -5.35
C GLY A 112 -5.58 -10.77 -4.51
N LEU A 113 -6.51 -10.75 -3.56
CA LEU A 113 -6.87 -11.94 -2.77
C LEU A 113 -7.50 -13.04 -3.65
N ALA A 114 -8.28 -12.67 -4.66
CA ALA A 114 -8.82 -13.65 -5.59
C ALA A 114 -7.71 -14.42 -6.33
N TRP A 115 -6.65 -13.72 -6.77
CA TRP A 115 -5.46 -14.37 -7.35
C TRP A 115 -4.72 -15.23 -6.33
N GLU A 116 -4.51 -14.75 -5.09
CA GLU A 116 -3.87 -15.53 -4.03
C GLU A 116 -4.63 -16.83 -3.74
N ILE A 117 -5.95 -16.76 -3.60
CA ILE A 117 -6.80 -17.95 -3.37
C ILE A 117 -6.69 -18.90 -4.54
N LEU A 118 -6.74 -18.40 -5.78
CA LEU A 118 -6.64 -19.23 -6.98
C LEU A 118 -5.32 -20.01 -7.00
N PHE A 119 -4.18 -19.33 -6.81
CA PHE A 119 -2.87 -19.98 -6.83
C PHE A 119 -2.65 -20.88 -5.61
N ALA A 120 -3.10 -20.47 -4.41
CA ALA A 120 -3.06 -21.30 -3.21
C ALA A 120 -3.85 -22.60 -3.39
N SER A 121 -5.03 -22.52 -4.01
CA SER A 121 -5.87 -23.70 -4.29
C SER A 121 -5.24 -24.65 -5.31
N ILE A 122 -4.60 -24.11 -6.36
CA ILE A 122 -3.94 -24.92 -7.40
C ILE A 122 -2.68 -25.57 -6.83
N ARG A 123 -1.87 -24.83 -6.09
CA ARG A 123 -0.57 -25.31 -5.56
C ARG A 123 -0.68 -25.98 -4.20
N LYS A 124 -1.86 -25.97 -3.57
CA LYS A 124 -2.12 -26.60 -2.25
C LYS A 124 -1.21 -26.06 -1.15
N HIS A 125 -0.92 -24.77 -1.13
CA HIS A 125 -0.18 -24.12 -0.06
C HIS A 125 -1.08 -23.08 0.66
N PRO A 126 -0.76 -22.74 1.92
CA PRO A 126 -1.50 -21.71 2.64
C PRO A 126 -1.33 -20.34 1.97
N ILE A 127 -2.34 -19.47 2.12
CA ILE A 127 -2.26 -18.07 1.70
C ILE A 127 -1.21 -17.36 2.55
N SER A 128 -0.38 -16.57 1.90
CA SER A 128 0.70 -15.85 2.57
C SER A 128 0.23 -14.51 3.13
N GLU A 129 0.57 -14.26 4.38
CA GLU A 129 0.33 -12.98 5.06
C GLU A 129 1.04 -11.78 4.39
N GLY A 130 2.07 -12.03 3.61
CA GLY A 130 2.75 -11.01 2.81
C GLY A 130 1.82 -10.30 1.82
N PHE A 131 0.69 -10.93 1.45
CA PHE A 131 -0.32 -10.29 0.62
C PHE A 131 -1.01 -9.12 1.33
N LEU A 132 -1.19 -9.16 2.65
CA LEU A 132 -1.80 -8.06 3.40
C LEU A 132 -0.99 -6.75 3.23
N VAL A 133 0.34 -6.86 3.25
CA VAL A 133 1.24 -5.72 2.99
C VAL A 133 1.13 -5.27 1.54
N THR A 134 1.15 -6.20 0.58
CA THR A 134 1.01 -5.89 -0.84
C THR A 134 -0.30 -5.18 -1.14
N GLY A 135 -1.41 -5.70 -0.60
CA GLY A 135 -2.76 -5.18 -0.79
C GLY A 135 -2.95 -3.76 -0.24
N LEU A 136 -2.25 -3.38 0.85
CA LEU A 136 -2.26 -2.03 1.39
C LEU A 136 -1.26 -1.12 0.67
N LEU A 137 -0.04 -1.59 0.43
CA LEU A 137 1.03 -0.79 -0.16
C LEU A 137 0.70 -0.35 -1.59
N PHE A 138 0.11 -1.23 -2.40
CA PHE A 138 -0.21 -0.93 -3.79
C PHE A 138 -1.11 0.32 -3.93
N PRO A 139 -2.32 0.39 -3.34
CA PRO A 139 -3.18 1.57 -3.47
C PRO A 139 -2.58 2.82 -2.83
N LEU A 140 -1.73 2.69 -1.80
CA LEU A 140 -1.02 3.84 -1.21
C LEU A 140 -0.03 4.49 -2.18
N THR A 141 0.48 3.75 -3.15
CA THR A 141 1.42 4.26 -4.16
C THR A 141 0.73 4.82 -5.40
N LEU A 142 -0.57 4.65 -5.53
CA LEU A 142 -1.35 5.13 -6.68
C LEU A 142 -1.82 6.57 -6.51
N PRO A 143 -2.09 7.27 -7.64
CA PRO A 143 -2.83 8.54 -7.61
C PRO A 143 -4.27 8.34 -7.12
N PRO A 144 -4.83 9.32 -6.39
CA PRO A 144 -6.21 9.25 -5.90
C PRO A 144 -7.26 9.21 -7.01
N THR A 145 -6.94 9.68 -8.22
CA THR A 145 -7.86 9.66 -9.38
C THR A 145 -7.80 8.38 -10.21
N MET A 146 -6.99 7.40 -9.81
CA MET A 146 -6.78 6.16 -10.57
C MET A 146 -8.11 5.44 -10.85
N PRO A 147 -8.42 5.11 -12.11
CA PRO A 147 -9.58 4.28 -12.44
C PRO A 147 -9.48 2.89 -11.82
N LEU A 148 -10.58 2.42 -11.21
CA LEU A 148 -10.59 1.15 -10.46
C LEU A 148 -10.20 -0.05 -11.31
N TRP A 149 -10.59 -0.07 -12.59
CA TRP A 149 -10.22 -1.17 -13.49
C TRP A 149 -8.72 -1.21 -13.80
N GLN A 150 -8.05 -0.04 -13.91
CA GLN A 150 -6.59 0.02 -14.09
C GLN A 150 -5.88 -0.45 -12.83
N ALA A 151 -6.39 -0.07 -11.63
CA ALA A 151 -5.90 -0.59 -10.38
C ALA A 151 -6.06 -2.12 -10.29
N ALA A 152 -7.21 -2.67 -10.74
CA ALA A 152 -7.45 -4.10 -10.79
C ALA A 152 -6.45 -4.84 -11.70
N VAL A 153 -6.17 -4.31 -12.89
CA VAL A 153 -5.17 -4.87 -13.81
C VAL A 153 -3.76 -4.76 -13.21
N GLY A 154 -3.44 -3.62 -12.58
CA GLY A 154 -2.14 -3.39 -11.94
C GLY A 154 -1.84 -4.36 -10.81
N ILE A 155 -2.79 -4.54 -9.87
CA ILE A 155 -2.61 -5.51 -8.77
C ILE A 155 -2.54 -6.95 -9.29
N SER A 156 -3.33 -7.28 -10.33
CA SER A 156 -3.28 -8.59 -10.99
C SER A 156 -1.90 -8.87 -11.55
N PHE A 157 -1.32 -7.92 -12.29
CA PHE A 157 0.05 -8.04 -12.81
C PHE A 157 1.07 -8.18 -11.68
N GLY A 158 0.97 -7.35 -10.64
CA GLY A 158 1.85 -7.38 -9.48
C GLY A 158 1.84 -8.71 -8.75
N VAL A 159 0.65 -9.26 -8.49
CA VAL A 159 0.50 -10.55 -7.79
C VAL A 159 0.91 -11.71 -8.69
N VAL A 160 0.39 -11.79 -9.91
CA VAL A 160 0.64 -12.93 -10.79
C VAL A 160 2.08 -12.94 -11.26
N ILE A 161 2.53 -11.87 -11.91
CA ILE A 161 3.87 -11.81 -12.52
C ILE A 161 4.95 -11.47 -11.49
N GLY A 162 4.66 -10.54 -10.57
CA GLY A 162 5.66 -10.10 -9.57
C GLY A 162 5.89 -11.10 -8.43
N LYS A 163 4.94 -12.03 -8.18
CA LYS A 163 5.01 -12.93 -7.04
C LYS A 163 4.76 -14.40 -7.42
N GLU A 164 3.58 -14.71 -7.98
CA GLU A 164 3.15 -16.10 -8.12
C GLU A 164 3.95 -16.87 -9.18
N VAL A 165 4.36 -16.24 -10.28
CA VAL A 165 5.21 -16.87 -11.30
C VAL A 165 6.54 -17.38 -10.70
N PHE A 166 7.09 -16.68 -9.72
CA PHE A 166 8.33 -17.08 -9.04
C PHE A 166 8.14 -18.12 -7.94
N GLY A 167 6.91 -18.46 -7.58
CA GLY A 167 6.62 -19.48 -6.57
C GLY A 167 6.04 -18.94 -5.26
N GLY A 168 5.61 -17.68 -5.21
CA GLY A 168 4.93 -17.07 -4.07
C GLY A 168 5.85 -16.28 -3.14
N THR A 169 5.35 -15.95 -1.95
CA THR A 169 6.08 -15.13 -0.96
C THR A 169 7.39 -15.79 -0.53
N GLY A 170 8.44 -14.98 -0.48
CA GLY A 170 9.80 -15.41 -0.13
C GLY A 170 10.63 -15.93 -1.32
N ARG A 171 10.01 -16.22 -2.47
CA ARG A 171 10.69 -16.59 -3.72
C ARG A 171 10.60 -15.52 -4.79
N ASN A 172 9.80 -14.49 -4.57
CA ASN A 172 9.66 -13.35 -5.48
C ASN A 172 10.94 -12.49 -5.45
N ILE A 173 11.44 -12.15 -6.62
CA ILE A 173 12.63 -11.29 -6.79
C ILE A 173 12.23 -9.81 -6.62
N LEU A 174 11.01 -9.45 -7.04
CA LEU A 174 10.50 -8.09 -7.03
C LEU A 174 9.39 -7.93 -5.99
N ASN A 175 9.24 -6.71 -5.48
CA ASN A 175 8.08 -6.38 -4.64
C ASN A 175 6.80 -6.34 -5.50
N PRO A 176 5.77 -7.15 -5.20
CA PRO A 176 4.57 -7.24 -6.04
C PRO A 176 3.81 -5.93 -6.17
N ALA A 177 3.72 -5.13 -5.10
CA ALA A 177 3.04 -3.83 -5.13
C ALA A 177 3.76 -2.84 -6.05
N LEU A 178 5.09 -2.80 -5.97
CA LEU A 178 5.90 -1.93 -6.84
C LEU A 178 5.93 -2.41 -8.28
N THR A 179 5.92 -3.72 -8.51
CA THR A 179 5.81 -4.32 -9.84
C THR A 179 4.48 -3.95 -10.50
N GLY A 180 3.37 -4.06 -9.76
CA GLY A 180 2.05 -3.63 -10.23
C GLY A 180 2.00 -2.12 -10.52
N ARG A 181 2.59 -1.29 -9.65
CA ARG A 181 2.70 0.16 -9.88
C ARG A 181 3.52 0.48 -11.13
N ALA A 182 4.67 -0.17 -11.31
CA ALA A 182 5.51 0.04 -12.48
C ALA A 182 4.77 -0.35 -13.77
N PHE A 183 4.06 -1.47 -13.77
CA PHE A 183 3.23 -1.88 -14.89
C PHE A 183 2.19 -0.81 -15.24
N VAL A 184 1.42 -0.32 -14.26
CA VAL A 184 0.40 0.71 -14.50
C VAL A 184 1.03 2.01 -15.00
N PHE A 185 2.20 2.38 -14.48
CA PHE A 185 2.92 3.57 -14.92
C PHE A 185 3.31 3.52 -16.40
N PHE A 186 3.79 2.38 -16.88
CA PHE A 186 4.16 2.22 -18.29
C PHE A 186 2.96 1.95 -19.21
N ALA A 187 1.96 1.21 -18.73
CA ALA A 187 0.78 0.87 -19.53
C ALA A 187 -0.24 2.03 -19.64
N TYR A 188 -0.35 2.84 -18.58
CA TYR A 188 -1.36 3.92 -18.48
C TYR A 188 -0.74 5.23 -17.97
N PRO A 189 0.24 5.79 -18.68
CA PRO A 189 1.00 6.96 -18.21
C PRO A 189 0.11 8.18 -17.96
N ALA A 190 -0.95 8.37 -18.74
CA ALA A 190 -1.90 9.47 -18.57
C ALA A 190 -2.68 9.42 -17.24
N SER A 191 -2.83 8.23 -16.62
CA SER A 191 -3.50 8.06 -15.32
C SER A 191 -2.52 8.09 -14.14
N MET A 192 -1.22 8.05 -14.40
CA MET A 192 -0.17 7.99 -13.39
C MET A 192 0.71 9.23 -13.34
N SER A 193 0.66 10.05 -14.37
CA SER A 193 1.54 11.22 -14.54
C SER A 193 0.72 12.44 -14.99
N GLY A 194 1.20 13.63 -14.66
CA GLY A 194 0.55 14.89 -14.95
C GLY A 194 -0.07 15.52 -13.70
N ASP A 195 -0.47 16.80 -13.81
CA ASP A 195 -0.92 17.58 -12.65
C ASP A 195 -2.34 17.23 -12.21
N ALA A 196 -3.18 16.80 -13.16
CA ALA A 196 -4.61 16.52 -12.91
C ALA A 196 -4.88 15.22 -12.14
N VAL A 197 -3.89 14.30 -12.08
CA VAL A 197 -4.09 12.96 -11.50
C VAL A 197 -3.99 12.93 -9.96
N TRP A 198 -3.40 13.96 -9.35
CA TRP A 198 -3.10 13.95 -7.92
C TRP A 198 -4.21 14.52 -7.05
N THR A 199 -5.23 15.17 -7.66
CA THR A 199 -6.33 15.77 -6.92
C THR A 199 -7.66 15.39 -7.55
N VAL A 200 -8.56 14.81 -6.74
CA VAL A 200 -9.91 14.45 -7.16
C VAL A 200 -10.79 15.71 -7.13
N VAL A 201 -11.31 16.12 -8.28
CA VAL A 201 -12.26 17.21 -8.39
C VAL A 201 -13.63 16.65 -8.80
N ASP A 202 -14.69 17.01 -8.09
CA ASP A 202 -16.05 16.57 -8.40
C ASP A 202 -16.47 17.06 -9.78
N GLY A 203 -16.99 16.14 -10.61
CA GLY A 203 -17.30 16.40 -12.01
C GLY A 203 -18.26 17.59 -12.27
N ALA A 204 -19.15 17.89 -11.32
CA ALA A 204 -20.06 19.04 -11.38
C ALA A 204 -19.33 20.41 -11.26
N LYS A 205 -18.14 20.42 -10.65
CA LYS A 205 -17.34 21.61 -10.43
C LYS A 205 -16.11 21.70 -11.34
N LYS A 206 -15.88 20.68 -12.19
CA LYS A 206 -14.70 20.61 -13.06
C LYS A 206 -14.55 21.85 -13.97
N ALA A 207 -15.66 22.39 -14.45
CA ALA A 207 -15.66 23.60 -15.27
C ALA A 207 -15.36 24.91 -14.49
N ALA A 208 -15.52 24.91 -13.16
CA ALA A 208 -15.22 26.06 -12.30
C ALA A 208 -13.78 26.05 -11.73
N VAL A 209 -13.02 24.99 -11.98
CA VAL A 209 -11.71 24.72 -11.33
C VAL A 209 -10.56 24.79 -12.35
N ASP A 210 -10.74 25.43 -13.50
CA ASP A 210 -9.68 25.63 -14.50
C ASP A 210 -8.46 26.42 -13.93
N ALA A 211 -8.59 27.02 -12.74
CA ALA A 211 -7.52 27.76 -12.07
C ALA A 211 -6.74 26.94 -11.01
N PHE A 212 -7.13 25.67 -10.73
CA PHE A 212 -6.42 24.86 -9.75
C PHE A 212 -5.35 24.00 -10.42
N SER A 213 -4.08 24.36 -10.19
CA SER A 213 -2.96 23.51 -10.58
C SER A 213 -2.74 22.47 -9.50
N GLY A 214 -2.95 21.18 -9.83
CA GLY A 214 -2.58 20.05 -8.99
C GLY A 214 -1.09 19.67 -9.13
N ALA A 215 -0.27 20.60 -9.60
CA ALA A 215 1.17 20.37 -9.82
C ALA A 215 1.86 19.95 -8.53
N THR A 216 2.62 18.86 -8.59
CA THR A 216 3.42 18.40 -7.46
C THR A 216 4.70 19.24 -7.33
N PRO A 217 5.30 19.34 -6.14
CA PRO A 217 6.62 20.00 -5.99
C PRO A 217 7.67 19.46 -6.96
N LEU A 218 7.60 18.16 -7.29
CA LEU A 218 8.53 17.52 -8.21
C LEU A 218 8.27 17.93 -9.67
N SER A 219 7.01 18.06 -10.09
CA SER A 219 6.69 18.52 -11.45
C SER A 219 7.12 19.98 -11.66
N ILE A 220 6.92 20.83 -10.65
CA ILE A 220 7.39 22.21 -10.68
C ILE A 220 8.91 22.26 -10.76
N ALA A 221 9.62 21.53 -9.90
CA ALA A 221 11.07 21.49 -9.91
C ALA A 221 11.67 20.96 -11.22
N GLY A 222 10.94 20.06 -11.91
CA GLY A 222 11.38 19.48 -13.19
C GLY A 222 11.31 20.44 -14.38
N VAL A 223 10.58 21.55 -14.26
CA VAL A 223 10.40 22.56 -15.33
C VAL A 223 11.27 23.81 -15.10
N VAL A 224 11.89 23.92 -13.90
CA VAL A 224 12.75 25.07 -13.56
C VAL A 224 13.99 25.12 -14.46
N GLY A 225 14.23 26.27 -15.08
CA GLY A 225 15.43 26.50 -15.90
C GLY A 225 16.72 26.51 -15.07
N ALA A 226 17.86 26.34 -15.75
CA ALA A 226 19.17 26.29 -15.12
C ALA A 226 19.55 27.57 -14.34
N ASP A 227 18.95 28.69 -14.70
CA ASP A 227 19.27 30.02 -14.14
C ASP A 227 18.39 30.37 -12.92
N GLU A 228 17.37 29.57 -12.62
CA GLU A 228 16.43 29.83 -11.50
C GLU A 228 16.72 28.90 -10.31
N LYS A 229 16.62 29.46 -9.10
CA LYS A 229 16.74 28.67 -7.89
C LYS A 229 15.42 27.92 -7.63
N ILE A 230 15.47 26.60 -7.60
CA ILE A 230 14.32 25.71 -7.34
C ILE A 230 13.55 26.14 -6.07
N GLU A 231 14.27 26.56 -5.02
CA GLU A 231 13.68 26.99 -3.76
C GLU A 231 12.77 28.22 -3.93
N THR A 232 13.18 29.20 -4.76
CA THR A 232 12.38 30.42 -4.99
C THR A 232 11.09 30.10 -5.75
N VAL A 233 11.17 29.23 -6.74
CA VAL A 233 10.01 28.80 -7.53
C VAL A 233 9.03 27.98 -6.71
N LEU A 234 9.52 27.05 -5.89
CA LEU A 234 8.68 26.27 -4.97
C LEU A 234 8.00 27.14 -3.92
N ARG A 235 8.72 28.13 -3.36
CA ARG A 235 8.11 29.09 -2.41
C ARG A 235 7.05 29.98 -3.08
N ALA A 236 7.26 30.40 -4.32
CA ALA A 236 6.27 31.16 -5.08
C ALA A 236 4.99 30.34 -5.36
N ALA A 237 5.13 29.03 -5.51
CA ALA A 237 4.02 28.08 -5.63
C ALA A 237 3.44 27.62 -4.27
N ASP A 238 3.75 28.32 -3.17
CA ASP A 238 3.29 28.03 -1.79
C ASP A 238 3.78 26.70 -1.21
N TYR A 239 4.86 26.13 -1.76
CA TYR A 239 5.53 24.95 -1.21
C TYR A 239 6.71 25.34 -0.31
N SER A 240 6.44 25.45 1.00
CA SER A 240 7.50 25.60 2.01
C SER A 240 8.09 24.24 2.39
N PHE A 241 9.35 24.25 2.88
CA PHE A 241 10.00 23.03 3.38
C PHE A 241 9.15 22.29 4.42
N VAL A 242 8.51 23.02 5.33
CA VAL A 242 7.64 22.43 6.36
C VAL A 242 6.41 21.76 5.75
N LYS A 243 5.75 22.41 4.78
CA LYS A 243 4.60 21.80 4.06
C LYS A 243 5.01 20.52 3.34
N MET A 244 6.17 20.50 2.69
CA MET A 244 6.70 19.32 2.02
C MET A 244 7.07 18.21 2.99
N LEU A 245 7.70 18.53 4.13
CA LEU A 245 8.05 17.57 5.18
C LEU A 245 6.80 16.93 5.81
N LEU A 246 5.79 17.73 6.10
CA LEU A 246 4.51 17.26 6.62
C LEU A 246 3.68 16.50 5.58
N GLY A 247 3.86 16.82 4.28
CA GLY A 247 3.15 16.16 3.20
C GLY A 247 1.84 16.83 2.79
N LEU A 248 1.65 18.12 3.08
CA LEU A 248 0.45 18.89 2.72
C LEU A 248 0.54 19.40 1.27
N TYR A 249 0.64 18.48 0.32
CA TYR A 249 0.71 18.75 -1.11
C TYR A 249 0.04 17.61 -1.92
N PRO A 250 -0.37 17.86 -3.17
CA PRO A 250 -0.90 16.84 -4.06
C PRO A 250 0.12 15.74 -4.34
N GLY A 251 -0.29 14.48 -4.25
CA GLY A 251 0.60 13.35 -4.50
C GLY A 251 -0.09 11.99 -4.33
N SER A 252 0.67 10.90 -4.36
CA SER A 252 0.15 9.57 -4.09
C SER A 252 -0.38 9.47 -2.66
N VAL A 253 -1.41 8.63 -2.44
CA VAL A 253 -2.14 8.62 -1.16
C VAL A 253 -1.22 8.42 0.04
N GLY A 254 -0.26 7.49 -0.03
CA GLY A 254 0.55 7.10 1.14
C GLY A 254 1.96 7.68 1.22
N ALA A 255 2.43 8.39 0.19
CA ALA A 255 3.85 8.80 0.10
C ALA A 255 4.07 10.32 0.20
N THR A 256 3.06 11.09 0.61
CA THR A 256 3.18 12.55 0.71
C THR A 256 3.95 13.00 1.96
N SER A 257 3.74 12.37 3.13
CA SER A 257 4.40 12.76 4.37
C SER A 257 5.75 12.07 4.56
N ALA A 258 6.83 12.78 4.31
CA ALA A 258 8.18 12.28 4.57
C ALA A 258 8.38 11.97 6.08
N LEU A 259 7.86 12.82 6.96
CA LEU A 259 7.99 12.65 8.40
C LEU A 259 7.37 11.34 8.89
N LEU A 260 6.18 10.99 8.43
CA LEU A 260 5.50 9.75 8.84
C LEU A 260 6.15 8.51 8.21
N CYS A 261 6.67 8.61 6.99
CA CYS A 261 7.46 7.54 6.38
C CYS A 261 8.75 7.28 7.17
N PHE A 262 9.46 8.33 7.60
CA PHE A 262 10.63 8.19 8.47
C PHE A 262 10.28 7.60 9.84
N ALA A 263 9.17 8.02 10.44
CA ALA A 263 8.71 7.45 11.72
C ALA A 263 8.42 5.95 11.57
N GLY A 264 7.77 5.53 10.48
CA GLY A 264 7.55 4.11 10.16
C GLY A 264 8.86 3.34 9.95
N ALA A 265 9.82 3.92 9.24
CA ALA A 265 11.14 3.33 9.04
C ALA A 265 11.90 3.15 10.36
N ILE A 266 11.92 4.19 11.22
CA ILE A 266 12.55 4.12 12.54
C ILE A 266 11.89 3.03 13.39
N LEU A 267 10.55 2.94 13.38
CA LEU A 267 9.83 1.88 14.09
C LEU A 267 10.30 0.50 13.67
N LEU A 268 10.41 0.24 12.37
CA LEU A 268 10.86 -1.06 11.84
C LEU A 268 12.32 -1.36 12.20
N ILE A 269 13.18 -0.35 12.24
CA ILE A 269 14.58 -0.49 12.66
C ILE A 269 14.68 -0.81 14.15
N VAL A 270 13.96 -0.07 15.00
CA VAL A 270 13.95 -0.27 16.46
C VAL A 270 13.42 -1.66 16.83
N LEU A 271 12.43 -2.17 16.09
CA LEU A 271 11.89 -3.52 16.27
C LEU A 271 12.78 -4.62 15.67
N GLY A 272 13.91 -4.28 15.05
CA GLY A 272 14.84 -5.24 14.44
C GLY A 272 14.31 -5.92 13.18
N ILE A 273 13.21 -5.40 12.59
CA ILE A 273 12.58 -5.94 11.38
C ILE A 273 13.34 -5.48 10.12
N ALA A 274 13.73 -4.21 10.08
CA ALA A 274 14.57 -3.66 9.04
C ALA A 274 16.01 -3.53 9.55
N SER A 275 16.98 -4.06 8.78
CA SER A 275 18.38 -3.90 9.11
C SER A 275 18.87 -2.52 8.69
N CYS A 276 19.64 -1.84 9.56
CA CYS A 276 20.32 -0.59 9.21
C CYS A 276 21.23 -0.74 7.99
N LEU A 277 21.76 -1.95 7.75
CA LEU A 277 22.60 -2.27 6.58
C LEU A 277 21.86 -2.09 5.23
N LEU A 278 20.54 -2.17 5.21
CA LEU A 278 19.73 -1.90 4.02
C LEU A 278 19.85 -0.44 3.56
N TYR A 279 20.09 0.49 4.50
CA TYR A 279 20.28 1.93 4.22
C TYR A 279 21.76 2.30 4.05
N THR A 280 22.66 1.46 4.51
CA THR A 280 24.11 1.63 4.38
C THR A 280 24.72 0.69 3.34
N SER A 281 23.90 0.09 2.48
CA SER A 281 24.41 -0.76 1.40
C SER A 281 25.37 0.10 0.54
N PRO A 282 26.58 -0.41 0.29
CA PRO A 282 27.59 0.36 -0.44
C PRO A 282 27.06 0.77 -1.79
N SER A 283 27.23 2.04 -2.12
CA SER A 283 26.93 2.58 -3.44
C SER A 283 27.71 1.79 -4.49
N PRO A 284 27.19 1.63 -5.73
CA PRO A 284 27.98 1.07 -6.83
C PRO A 284 29.34 1.78 -7.07
N ARG A 285 29.52 2.96 -6.47
CA ARG A 285 30.79 3.70 -6.47
C ARG A 285 31.81 3.16 -5.48
N ASP A 286 31.39 2.41 -4.47
CA ASP A 286 32.27 1.87 -3.44
C ASP A 286 32.90 0.52 -3.84
N PHE A 287 32.53 -0.02 -4.98
CA PHE A 287 33.09 -1.23 -5.61
C PHE A 287 34.17 -0.95 -6.66
N LYS A 288 34.82 0.21 -6.62
CA LYS A 288 35.98 0.51 -7.49
C LYS A 288 37.30 0.13 -6.84
#